data_5cebd0bb0ae017e9a95e672428252849
#
_entry.id   5cebd0bb0ae017e9a95e672428252849
#
_cell.length_a   1.000
_cell.length_b   1.000
_cell.length_c   1.000
_cell.angle_alpha   90.00
_cell.angle_beta   90.00
_cell.angle_gamma   90.00
#
_symmetry.space_group_name_H-M   'P 1'
#
loop_
_entity.id
_entity.type
_entity.pdbx_description
1 polymer ?
#
loop_
_entity_poly.entity_id
_entity_poly.type
_entity_poly.pdbx_seq_one_letter_code
_entity_poly.pdbx_strand_id
1 'polypeptide(L)'
;GSVLGMLLEAAYLLVGLIVVVFWAISNQSSIAKLYELSGMQNGSRILTTISMLAWLPNLMIWAVSWTFGAGFSIGDLAEFTLWTGQGDGLPALPLFGMMPQAVETDWVRIALMCIPLASAFATGMVVMLFNKGFHIRVGESGRNIDVKRVVLSFAYPIAAFSITSAVVSVASSLLFALGNGGLGSKHLAHVGVDVIASTRKVGQPTAMGLFSAWLLTLVAVSIFFAIRWMMKRIRERGKRETAPESTENSREETRALRTVASNNNNKEDHGDNNESNDTTGSGISLP
;
A
#
# COMPACT_ATOMS: atom_id res chain seq x y z
N GLY A 1 4.40 9.95 -5.04
CA GLY A 1 3.30 9.44 -5.87
C GLY A 1 3.73 9.13 -7.29
N SER A 2 4.23 10.15 -8.03
CA SER A 2 4.52 10.02 -9.47
C SER A 2 5.53 8.92 -9.80
N VAL A 3 6.64 8.83 -9.08
CA VAL A 3 7.66 7.79 -9.29
C VAL A 3 7.08 6.39 -9.09
N LEU A 4 6.21 6.23 -8.09
CA LEU A 4 5.55 4.96 -7.81
C LEU A 4 4.59 4.56 -8.95
N GLY A 5 3.86 5.55 -9.51
CA GLY A 5 2.99 5.33 -10.66
C GLY A 5 3.78 4.89 -11.90
N MET A 6 4.89 5.55 -12.19
CA MET A 6 5.77 5.15 -13.30
C MET A 6 6.38 3.76 -13.11
N LEU A 7 6.74 3.40 -11.87
CA LEU A 7 7.26 2.07 -11.56
C LEU A 7 6.20 0.98 -11.79
N LEU A 8 4.96 1.22 -11.37
CA LEU A 8 3.84 0.31 -11.63
C LEU A 8 3.57 0.16 -13.13
N GLU A 9 3.59 1.26 -13.87
CA GLU A 9 3.40 1.22 -15.33
C GLU A 9 4.51 0.43 -16.03
N ALA A 10 5.76 0.63 -15.63
CA ALA A 10 6.89 -0.16 -16.11
C ALA A 10 6.72 -1.66 -15.78
N ALA A 11 6.21 -1.99 -14.60
CA ALA A 11 5.90 -3.36 -14.23
C ALA A 11 4.79 -3.96 -15.11
N TYR A 12 3.77 -3.18 -15.46
CA TYR A 12 2.70 -3.64 -16.37
C TYR A 12 3.22 -3.87 -17.78
N LEU A 13 4.09 -2.99 -18.29
CA LEU A 13 4.75 -3.22 -19.58
C LEU A 13 5.66 -4.46 -19.56
N LEU A 14 6.33 -4.71 -18.43
CA LEU A 14 7.12 -5.94 -18.26
C LEU A 14 6.23 -7.19 -18.30
N VAL A 15 5.05 -7.15 -17.67
CA VAL A 15 4.05 -8.22 -17.80
C VAL A 15 3.64 -8.41 -19.26
N GLY A 16 3.38 -7.32 -19.98
CA GLY A 16 3.09 -7.36 -21.43
C GLY A 16 4.20 -8.03 -22.22
N LEU A 17 5.47 -7.69 -21.95
CA LEU A 17 6.63 -8.32 -22.59
C LEU A 17 6.69 -9.81 -22.31
N ILE A 18 6.51 -10.24 -21.07
CA ILE A 18 6.51 -11.65 -20.67
C ILE A 18 5.41 -12.42 -21.43
N VAL A 19 4.22 -11.83 -21.53
CA VAL A 19 3.08 -12.42 -22.23
C VAL A 19 3.36 -12.53 -23.73
N VAL A 20 3.93 -11.52 -24.37
CA VAL A 20 4.34 -11.57 -25.79
C VAL A 20 5.37 -12.69 -26.03
N VAL A 21 6.37 -12.81 -25.17
CA VAL A 21 7.35 -13.90 -25.25
C VAL A 21 6.66 -15.26 -25.09
N PHE A 22 5.73 -15.37 -24.15
CA PHE A 22 4.93 -16.59 -23.97
C PHE A 22 4.13 -16.93 -25.22
N TRP A 23 3.44 -15.96 -25.85
CA TRP A 23 2.71 -16.18 -27.11
C TRP A 23 3.64 -16.66 -28.23
N ALA A 24 4.83 -16.03 -28.37
CA ALA A 24 5.81 -16.41 -29.39
C ALA A 24 6.28 -17.86 -29.21
N ILE A 25 6.53 -18.27 -27.96
CA ILE A 25 6.97 -19.64 -27.64
C ILE A 25 5.82 -20.63 -27.85
N SER A 26 4.62 -20.32 -27.38
CA SER A 26 3.47 -21.24 -27.46
C SER A 26 2.99 -21.46 -28.90
N ASN A 27 3.14 -20.46 -29.76
CA ASN A 27 2.63 -20.52 -31.16
C ASN A 27 3.74 -20.69 -32.21
N GLN A 28 4.91 -21.23 -31.82
CA GLN A 28 6.04 -21.44 -32.75
C GLN A 28 5.68 -22.20 -34.02
N SER A 29 4.85 -23.24 -33.91
CA SER A 29 4.40 -24.05 -35.05
C SER A 29 3.55 -23.25 -36.06
N SER A 30 2.70 -22.36 -35.53
CA SER A 30 1.85 -21.51 -36.37
C SER A 30 2.69 -20.43 -37.08
N ILE A 31 3.65 -19.85 -36.39
CA ILE A 31 4.60 -18.90 -36.97
C ILE A 31 5.42 -19.57 -38.09
N ALA A 32 5.95 -20.77 -37.85
CA ALA A 32 6.74 -21.51 -38.83
C ALA A 32 5.91 -21.84 -40.08
N LYS A 33 4.66 -22.31 -39.93
CA LYS A 33 3.75 -22.57 -41.05
C LYS A 33 3.48 -21.31 -41.87
N LEU A 34 3.30 -20.15 -41.25
CA LEU A 34 3.08 -18.88 -41.96
C LEU A 34 4.32 -18.43 -42.74
N TYR A 35 5.53 -18.68 -42.22
CA TYR A 35 6.78 -18.46 -42.98
C TYR A 35 6.87 -19.40 -44.20
N GLU A 36 6.48 -20.65 -44.08
CA GLU A 36 6.46 -21.59 -45.20
C GLU A 36 5.43 -21.22 -46.27
N LEU A 37 4.20 -20.89 -45.84
CA LEU A 37 3.11 -20.47 -46.75
C LEU A 37 3.45 -19.17 -47.50
N SER A 38 4.24 -18.27 -46.86
CA SER A 38 4.66 -17.02 -47.50
C SER A 38 5.76 -17.20 -48.54
N GLY A 39 6.34 -18.41 -48.73
CA GLY A 39 7.40 -18.69 -49.70
C GLY A 39 8.67 -17.85 -49.54
N MET A 40 8.92 -17.29 -48.35
CA MET A 40 9.98 -16.33 -48.12
C MET A 40 11.36 -17.01 -48.15
N GLN A 41 12.29 -16.39 -48.88
CA GLN A 41 13.70 -16.76 -48.88
C GLN A 41 14.36 -16.30 -47.55
N ASN A 42 15.52 -16.86 -47.20
CA ASN A 42 16.20 -16.58 -45.92
C ASN A 42 16.42 -15.07 -45.61
N GLY A 43 16.76 -14.29 -46.62
CA GLY A 43 16.94 -12.84 -46.47
C GLY A 43 15.64 -12.10 -46.11
N SER A 44 14.54 -12.50 -46.76
CA SER A 44 13.20 -11.95 -46.48
C SER A 44 12.71 -12.34 -45.08
N ARG A 45 13.00 -13.56 -44.62
CA ARG A 45 12.65 -14.01 -43.26
C ARG A 45 13.34 -13.17 -42.21
N ILE A 46 14.63 -12.86 -42.38
CA ILE A 46 15.38 -12.00 -41.43
C ILE A 46 14.77 -10.59 -41.37
N LEU A 47 14.49 -10.00 -42.55
CA LEU A 47 13.90 -8.66 -42.61
C LEU A 47 12.50 -8.60 -41.95
N THR A 48 11.68 -9.63 -42.19
CA THR A 48 10.36 -9.75 -41.56
C THR A 48 10.48 -9.90 -40.04
N THR A 49 11.43 -10.69 -39.55
CA THR A 49 11.70 -10.82 -38.10
C THR A 49 12.11 -9.49 -37.48
N ILE A 50 12.98 -8.71 -38.14
CA ILE A 50 13.39 -7.38 -37.69
C ILE A 50 12.17 -6.45 -37.64
N SER A 51 11.31 -6.49 -38.67
CA SER A 51 10.06 -5.71 -38.71
C SER A 51 9.10 -6.09 -37.58
N MET A 52 9.00 -7.37 -37.23
CA MET A 52 8.23 -7.85 -36.08
C MET A 52 8.79 -7.32 -34.76
N LEU A 53 10.13 -7.27 -34.59
CA LEU A 53 10.76 -6.71 -33.42
C LEU A 53 10.50 -5.19 -33.30
N ALA A 54 10.44 -4.46 -34.40
CA ALA A 54 10.07 -3.05 -34.40
C ALA A 54 8.61 -2.84 -33.93
N TRP A 55 7.74 -3.83 -34.13
CA TRP A 55 6.36 -3.83 -33.66
C TRP A 55 6.20 -4.24 -32.17
N LEU A 56 7.25 -4.70 -31.55
CA LEU A 56 7.22 -5.22 -30.17
C LEU A 56 6.58 -4.27 -29.15
N PRO A 57 6.84 -2.95 -29.14
CA PRO A 57 6.18 -2.04 -28.20
C PRO A 57 4.64 -2.06 -28.33
N ASN A 58 4.11 -2.11 -29.54
CA ASN A 58 2.66 -2.23 -29.75
C ASN A 58 2.12 -3.58 -29.24
N LEU A 59 2.83 -4.67 -29.50
CA LEU A 59 2.45 -5.99 -28.99
C LEU A 59 2.44 -6.03 -27.47
N MET A 60 3.39 -5.36 -26.81
CA MET A 60 3.42 -5.27 -25.35
C MET A 60 2.17 -4.53 -24.83
N ILE A 61 1.77 -3.44 -25.44
CA ILE A 61 0.57 -2.66 -25.09
C ILE A 61 -0.69 -3.53 -25.28
N TRP A 62 -0.79 -4.24 -26.40
CA TRP A 62 -1.91 -5.15 -26.70
C TRP A 62 -1.94 -6.32 -25.71
N ALA A 63 -0.78 -6.87 -25.35
CA ALA A 63 -0.67 -7.95 -24.38
C ALA A 63 -1.09 -7.50 -22.98
N VAL A 64 -0.75 -6.28 -22.56
CA VAL A 64 -1.24 -5.70 -21.30
C VAL A 64 -2.77 -5.60 -21.30
N SER A 65 -3.35 -5.04 -22.38
CA SER A 65 -4.80 -4.93 -22.50
C SER A 65 -5.49 -6.29 -22.47
N TRP A 66 -4.96 -7.28 -23.19
CA TRP A 66 -5.47 -8.65 -23.21
C TRP A 66 -5.39 -9.31 -21.84
N THR A 67 -4.22 -9.24 -21.20
CA THR A 67 -3.96 -9.87 -19.90
C THR A 67 -4.91 -9.33 -18.81
N PHE A 68 -5.21 -8.05 -18.85
CA PHE A 68 -6.07 -7.41 -17.84
C PHE A 68 -7.56 -7.47 -18.21
N GLY A 69 -7.90 -8.14 -19.32
CA GLY A 69 -9.26 -8.51 -19.69
C GLY A 69 -10.03 -7.46 -20.49
N ALA A 70 -9.35 -6.50 -21.13
CA ALA A 70 -9.98 -5.60 -22.08
C ALA A 70 -9.88 -6.16 -23.53
N GLY A 71 -8.77 -6.83 -23.89
CA GLY A 71 -8.56 -7.37 -25.21
C GLY A 71 -8.03 -6.33 -26.21
N PHE A 72 -7.91 -6.73 -27.47
CA PHE A 72 -7.56 -5.89 -28.61
C PHE A 72 -8.24 -6.41 -29.88
N SER A 73 -8.39 -5.56 -30.89
CA SER A 73 -9.00 -5.91 -32.17
C SER A 73 -8.09 -5.57 -33.33
N ILE A 74 -8.22 -6.34 -34.40
CA ILE A 74 -7.54 -6.08 -35.67
C ILE A 74 -8.64 -5.81 -36.72
N GLY A 75 -9.06 -4.57 -36.75
CA GLY A 75 -10.21 -4.15 -37.56
C GLY A 75 -11.48 -4.89 -37.17
N ASP A 76 -12.33 -5.12 -38.18
CA ASP A 76 -13.55 -5.95 -38.05
C ASP A 76 -13.26 -7.44 -38.25
N LEU A 77 -11.99 -7.83 -38.48
CA LEU A 77 -11.59 -9.16 -38.88
C LEU A 77 -11.27 -10.09 -37.71
N ALA A 78 -10.78 -9.54 -36.61
CA ALA A 78 -10.35 -10.36 -35.49
C ALA A 78 -10.47 -9.62 -34.16
N GLU A 79 -10.97 -10.31 -33.15
CA GLU A 79 -11.03 -9.86 -31.77
C GLU A 79 -10.34 -10.89 -30.86
N PHE A 80 -9.42 -10.39 -30.05
CA PHE A 80 -8.63 -11.19 -29.13
C PHE A 80 -8.89 -10.72 -27.69
N THR A 81 -9.63 -11.52 -26.95
CA THR A 81 -9.88 -11.34 -25.52
C THR A 81 -9.45 -12.57 -24.75
N LEU A 82 -9.57 -12.57 -23.44
CA LEU A 82 -9.37 -13.78 -22.63
C LEU A 82 -10.41 -14.87 -22.94
N TRP A 83 -11.57 -14.50 -23.52
CA TRP A 83 -12.70 -15.41 -23.81
C TRP A 83 -12.78 -15.80 -25.28
N THR A 84 -12.30 -14.94 -26.18
CA THR A 84 -12.36 -15.13 -27.62
C THR A 84 -10.98 -14.98 -28.24
N GLY A 85 -10.65 -15.85 -29.14
CA GLY A 85 -9.40 -15.81 -29.91
C GLY A 85 -9.72 -16.11 -31.40
N GLN A 86 -10.73 -15.40 -31.98
CA GLN A 86 -11.15 -15.62 -33.36
C GLN A 86 -10.50 -14.58 -34.29
N GLY A 87 -9.88 -15.06 -35.35
CA GLY A 87 -9.32 -14.23 -36.40
C GLY A 87 -9.54 -14.91 -37.74
N ASP A 88 -10.69 -14.61 -38.36
CA ASP A 88 -11.00 -15.09 -39.71
C ASP A 88 -10.56 -14.04 -40.74
N GLY A 89 -9.79 -14.50 -41.74
CA GLY A 89 -9.37 -13.64 -42.86
C GLY A 89 -8.17 -12.73 -42.56
N LEU A 90 -7.40 -12.98 -41.52
CA LEU A 90 -6.14 -12.27 -41.30
C LEU A 90 -5.12 -12.59 -42.41
N PRO A 91 -4.34 -11.60 -42.86
CA PRO A 91 -3.26 -11.82 -43.80
C PRO A 91 -2.27 -12.86 -43.30
N ALA A 92 -1.73 -13.70 -44.18
CA ALA A 92 -0.75 -14.75 -43.85
C ALA A 92 0.62 -14.13 -43.49
N LEU A 93 0.64 -13.21 -42.48
CA LEU A 93 1.86 -12.64 -41.92
C LEU A 93 2.28 -13.44 -40.70
N PRO A 94 3.57 -13.77 -40.53
CA PRO A 94 4.06 -14.52 -39.41
C PRO A 94 3.72 -13.88 -38.03
N LEU A 95 3.56 -12.56 -38.00
CA LEU A 95 3.12 -11.80 -36.81
C LEU A 95 1.77 -12.28 -36.28
N PHE A 96 0.82 -12.55 -37.19
CA PHE A 96 -0.52 -13.01 -36.79
C PHE A 96 -0.53 -14.48 -36.32
N GLY A 97 0.52 -15.24 -36.65
CA GLY A 97 0.71 -16.57 -36.08
C GLY A 97 1.03 -16.59 -34.58
N MET A 98 1.45 -15.45 -34.02
CA MET A 98 1.71 -15.29 -32.61
C MET A 98 0.46 -14.97 -31.77
N MET A 99 -0.68 -14.63 -32.37
CA MET A 99 -1.85 -14.13 -31.67
C MET A 99 -2.37 -15.14 -30.64
N PRO A 100 -2.86 -14.64 -29.48
CA PRO A 100 -3.32 -15.50 -28.40
C PRO A 100 -4.60 -16.22 -28.77
N GLN A 101 -4.72 -17.44 -28.27
CA GLN A 101 -5.99 -18.15 -28.24
C GLN A 101 -6.75 -17.80 -26.96
N ALA A 102 -8.06 -18.08 -26.94
CA ALA A 102 -8.86 -17.94 -25.73
C ALA A 102 -8.30 -18.80 -24.60
N VAL A 103 -8.32 -18.28 -23.38
CA VAL A 103 -7.92 -19.04 -22.20
C VAL A 103 -9.10 -19.93 -21.79
N GLU A 104 -8.93 -21.23 -21.80
CA GLU A 104 -10.01 -22.18 -21.49
C GLU A 104 -10.39 -22.19 -20.00
N THR A 105 -9.43 -21.95 -19.14
CA THR A 105 -9.56 -22.14 -17.69
C THR A 105 -9.94 -20.86 -16.97
N ASP A 106 -11.10 -20.83 -16.31
CA ASP A 106 -11.63 -19.63 -15.64
C ASP A 106 -10.75 -19.08 -14.52
N TRP A 107 -10.12 -19.96 -13.72
CA TRP A 107 -9.23 -19.50 -12.66
C TRP A 107 -8.00 -18.76 -13.22
N VAL A 108 -7.49 -19.14 -14.40
CA VAL A 108 -6.38 -18.46 -15.07
C VAL A 108 -6.83 -17.07 -15.54
N ARG A 109 -8.03 -16.95 -16.12
CA ARG A 109 -8.60 -15.66 -16.51
C ARG A 109 -8.69 -14.71 -15.32
N ILE A 110 -9.23 -15.19 -14.19
CA ILE A 110 -9.35 -14.41 -12.95
C ILE A 110 -7.96 -14.02 -12.43
N ALA A 111 -7.01 -14.96 -12.40
CA ALA A 111 -5.64 -14.68 -11.95
C ALA A 111 -4.96 -13.59 -12.78
N LEU A 112 -5.09 -13.64 -14.11
CA LEU A 112 -4.56 -12.63 -15.02
C LEU A 112 -5.19 -11.25 -14.76
N MET A 113 -6.50 -11.19 -14.63
CA MET A 113 -7.23 -9.95 -14.35
C MET A 113 -6.93 -9.38 -12.97
N CYS A 114 -6.48 -10.18 -12.01
CA CYS A 114 -6.10 -9.74 -10.68
C CYS A 114 -4.65 -9.19 -10.60
N ILE A 115 -3.85 -9.34 -11.64
CA ILE A 115 -2.44 -8.86 -11.65
C ILE A 115 -2.33 -7.38 -11.28
N PRO A 116 -3.09 -6.43 -11.87
CA PRO A 116 -2.94 -5.02 -11.53
C PRO A 116 -3.36 -4.72 -10.09
N LEU A 117 -4.37 -5.41 -9.57
CA LEU A 117 -4.78 -5.27 -8.16
C LEU A 117 -3.71 -5.82 -7.20
N ALA A 118 -3.21 -7.03 -7.47
CA ALA A 118 -2.23 -7.69 -6.61
C ALA A 118 -0.88 -6.96 -6.60
N SER A 119 -0.40 -6.51 -7.76
CA SER A 119 0.85 -5.76 -7.87
C SER A 119 0.77 -4.40 -7.19
N ALA A 120 -0.35 -3.68 -7.35
CA ALA A 120 -0.60 -2.41 -6.68
C ALA A 120 -0.73 -2.59 -5.16
N PHE A 121 -1.43 -3.63 -4.71
CA PHE A 121 -1.54 -3.98 -3.29
C PHE A 121 -0.17 -4.30 -2.69
N ALA A 122 0.61 -5.16 -3.34
CA ALA A 122 1.96 -5.52 -2.89
C ALA A 122 2.87 -4.29 -2.83
N THR A 123 2.84 -3.44 -3.86
CA THR A 123 3.61 -2.18 -3.90
C THR A 123 3.18 -1.23 -2.78
N GLY A 124 1.87 -1.08 -2.55
CA GLY A 124 1.32 -0.29 -1.45
C GLY A 124 1.81 -0.80 -0.08
N MET A 125 1.76 -2.11 0.15
CA MET A 125 2.26 -2.75 1.38
C MET A 125 3.76 -2.53 1.57
N VAL A 126 4.56 -2.72 0.52
CA VAL A 126 6.01 -2.47 0.56
C VAL A 126 6.30 -1.03 0.95
N VAL A 127 5.64 -0.06 0.32
CA VAL A 127 5.83 1.38 0.60
C VAL A 127 5.40 1.75 2.02
N MET A 128 4.35 1.11 2.56
CA MET A 128 3.86 1.37 3.92
C MET A 128 4.75 0.72 5.00
N LEU A 129 5.32 -0.46 4.73
CA LEU A 129 6.09 -1.24 5.72
C LEU A 129 7.58 -0.90 5.71
N PHE A 130 8.17 -0.52 4.57
CA PHE A 130 9.59 -0.26 4.50
C PHE A 130 9.98 1.09 5.11
N ASN A 131 11.08 1.10 5.86
CA ASN A 131 11.64 2.25 6.60
C ASN A 131 11.94 3.50 5.76
N LYS A 132 12.05 3.36 4.45
CA LYS A 132 12.27 4.46 3.49
C LYS A 132 10.98 5.01 2.87
N GLY A 133 9.83 4.36 3.16
CA GLY A 133 8.52 4.77 2.71
C GLY A 133 7.83 5.75 3.68
N PHE A 134 6.53 5.57 3.85
CA PHE A 134 5.74 6.34 4.83
C PHE A 134 5.96 5.80 6.24
N HIS A 135 7.14 6.09 6.82
CA HIS A 135 7.47 5.64 8.17
C HIS A 135 6.48 6.23 9.19
N ILE A 136 5.48 5.46 9.55
CA ILE A 136 4.57 5.80 10.64
C ILE A 136 5.37 5.63 11.94
N ARG A 137 6.05 6.70 12.38
CA ARG A 137 6.70 6.75 13.69
C ARG A 137 5.62 6.70 14.76
N VAL A 138 5.32 5.48 15.17
CA VAL A 138 4.47 5.21 16.32
C VAL A 138 5.26 5.54 17.58
N GLY A 139 5.24 6.82 17.93
CA GLY A 139 5.39 7.31 19.27
C GLY A 139 6.66 7.00 20.04
N GLU A 140 7.61 7.91 19.97
CA GLU A 140 8.65 8.08 20.98
C GLU A 140 8.48 9.42 21.73
N SER A 141 7.27 9.82 22.02
CA SER A 141 7.04 10.97 22.91
C SER A 141 5.92 10.67 23.88
N GLY A 142 6.32 10.39 25.09
CA GLY A 142 5.41 10.31 26.20
C GLY A 142 4.65 11.64 26.38
N ARG A 143 3.35 11.50 26.59
CA ARG A 143 2.44 12.42 27.26
C ARG A 143 1.44 13.22 26.45
N ASN A 144 1.64 13.52 25.17
CA ASN A 144 0.55 14.10 24.36
C ASN A 144 0.57 13.44 22.97
N ILE A 145 -0.42 12.61 22.69
CA ILE A 145 -0.69 12.13 21.33
C ILE A 145 -1.21 13.34 20.56
N ASP A 146 -0.36 13.93 19.73
CA ASP A 146 -0.75 14.98 18.80
C ASP A 146 -1.64 14.36 17.71
N VAL A 147 -2.96 14.37 17.97
CA VAL A 147 -3.98 13.80 17.08
C VAL A 147 -3.81 14.35 15.65
N LYS A 148 -3.42 15.64 15.53
CA LYS A 148 -3.13 16.26 14.22
C LYS A 148 -1.98 15.57 13.48
N ARG A 149 -0.90 15.21 14.17
CA ARG A 149 0.24 14.49 13.55
C ARG A 149 -0.14 13.08 13.12
N VAL A 150 -0.92 12.38 13.93
CA VAL A 150 -1.40 11.02 13.59
C VAL A 150 -2.30 11.10 12.37
N VAL A 151 -3.27 12.00 12.34
CA VAL A 151 -4.18 12.19 11.18
C VAL A 151 -3.38 12.57 9.93
N LEU A 152 -2.40 13.47 10.04
CA LEU A 152 -1.55 13.85 8.89
C LEU A 152 -0.70 12.69 8.37
N SER A 153 -0.21 11.82 9.26
CA SER A 153 0.57 10.63 8.89
C SER A 153 -0.25 9.60 8.11
N PHE A 154 -1.58 9.58 8.28
CA PHE A 154 -2.48 8.73 7.50
C PHE A 154 -3.06 9.43 6.27
N ALA A 155 -3.19 10.76 6.27
CA ALA A 155 -3.67 11.51 5.13
C ALA A 155 -2.64 11.59 3.99
N TYR A 156 -1.35 11.69 4.31
CA TYR A 156 -0.29 11.78 3.30
C TYR A 156 -0.21 10.55 2.37
N PRO A 157 -0.26 9.29 2.85
CA PRO A 157 -0.33 8.12 1.98
C PRO A 157 -1.55 8.11 1.06
N ILE A 158 -2.73 8.55 1.53
CA ILE A 158 -3.92 8.64 0.67
C ILE A 158 -3.66 9.56 -0.52
N ALA A 159 -3.17 10.77 -0.27
CA ALA A 159 -2.85 11.72 -1.32
C ALA A 159 -1.79 11.16 -2.29
N ALA A 160 -0.74 10.51 -1.75
CA ALA A 160 0.29 9.88 -2.57
C ALA A 160 -0.26 8.74 -3.44
N PHE A 161 -1.13 7.89 -2.91
CA PHE A 161 -1.75 6.79 -3.66
C PHE A 161 -2.78 7.28 -4.68
N SER A 162 -3.52 8.35 -4.36
CA SER A 162 -4.40 9.02 -5.34
C SER A 162 -3.60 9.58 -6.52
N ILE A 163 -2.48 10.24 -6.27
CA ILE A 163 -1.59 10.72 -7.33
C ILE A 163 -1.00 9.54 -8.12
N THR A 164 -0.58 8.48 -7.44
CA THR A 164 -0.07 7.25 -8.09
C THR A 164 -1.10 6.66 -9.04
N SER A 165 -2.34 6.49 -8.58
CA SER A 165 -3.45 5.96 -9.39
C SER A 165 -3.77 6.86 -10.58
N ALA A 166 -3.78 8.18 -10.38
CA ALA A 166 -3.98 9.14 -11.46
C ALA A 166 -2.87 9.07 -12.52
N VAL A 167 -1.60 8.99 -12.08
CA VAL A 167 -0.45 8.85 -12.97
C VAL A 167 -0.54 7.56 -13.79
N VAL A 168 -0.84 6.42 -13.15
CA VAL A 168 -1.04 5.14 -13.85
C VAL A 168 -2.17 5.26 -14.88
N SER A 169 -3.32 5.80 -14.50
CA SER A 169 -4.47 5.93 -15.42
C SER A 169 -4.14 6.81 -16.62
N VAL A 170 -3.46 7.93 -16.41
CA VAL A 170 -3.06 8.84 -17.51
C VAL A 170 -1.99 8.19 -18.38
N ALA A 171 -0.95 7.60 -17.79
CA ALA A 171 0.11 6.93 -18.52
C ALA A 171 -0.42 5.75 -19.35
N SER A 172 -1.24 4.88 -18.75
CA SER A 172 -1.90 3.78 -19.45
C SER A 172 -2.77 4.29 -20.60
N SER A 173 -3.55 5.36 -20.38
CA SER A 173 -4.39 5.94 -21.42
C SER A 173 -3.57 6.43 -22.61
N LEU A 174 -2.44 7.10 -22.35
CA LEU A 174 -1.52 7.55 -23.39
C LEU A 174 -0.87 6.37 -24.14
N LEU A 175 -0.42 5.34 -23.41
CA LEU A 175 0.17 4.14 -24.02
C LEU A 175 -0.84 3.41 -24.89
N PHE A 176 -2.06 3.21 -24.42
CA PHE A 176 -3.12 2.57 -25.20
C PHE A 176 -3.50 3.40 -26.43
N ALA A 177 -3.54 4.73 -26.32
CA ALA A 177 -3.77 5.62 -27.46
C ALA A 177 -2.64 5.54 -28.50
N LEU A 178 -1.38 5.43 -28.05
CA LEU A 178 -0.22 5.25 -28.93
C LEU A 178 -0.18 3.85 -29.57
N GLY A 179 -0.71 2.83 -28.89
CA GLY A 179 -0.81 1.46 -29.41
C GLY A 179 -1.93 1.26 -30.46
N ASN A 180 -2.73 2.30 -30.71
CA ASN A 180 -3.80 2.28 -31.70
C ASN A 180 -3.33 2.85 -33.03
N GLY A 181 -3.75 2.21 -34.12
CA GLY A 181 -3.45 2.69 -35.45
C GLY A 181 -4.56 2.33 -36.44
N GLY A 182 -4.57 2.93 -37.60
CA GLY A 182 -5.43 2.56 -38.71
C GLY A 182 -4.57 2.10 -39.89
N LEU A 183 -4.83 0.90 -40.38
CA LEU A 183 -4.18 0.32 -41.56
C LEU A 183 -5.09 0.38 -42.78
N GLY A 184 -5.76 1.53 -43.00
CA GLY A 184 -6.62 1.74 -44.17
C GLY A 184 -8.00 2.31 -43.80
N SER A 185 -8.84 2.48 -44.83
CA SER A 185 -10.15 3.14 -44.73
C SER A 185 -11.35 2.19 -44.69
N LYS A 186 -11.13 0.86 -44.67
CA LYS A 186 -12.22 -0.13 -44.67
C LYS A 186 -12.12 -1.04 -43.43
N HIS A 187 -11.93 -2.33 -43.61
CA HIS A 187 -11.95 -3.36 -42.57
C HIS A 187 -10.79 -3.25 -41.54
N LEU A 188 -9.73 -2.52 -41.85
CA LEU A 188 -8.57 -2.29 -40.97
C LEU A 188 -8.49 -0.83 -40.47
N ALA A 189 -9.62 -0.14 -40.42
CA ALA A 189 -9.68 1.26 -39.96
C ALA A 189 -9.29 1.41 -38.50
N HIS A 190 -9.57 0.44 -37.68
CA HIS A 190 -9.23 0.43 -36.26
C HIS A 190 -8.45 -0.83 -35.91
N VAL A 191 -7.17 -0.68 -35.59
CA VAL A 191 -6.30 -1.76 -35.11
C VAL A 191 -5.73 -1.34 -33.78
N GLY A 192 -5.96 -2.13 -32.74
CA GLY A 192 -5.44 -1.85 -31.43
C GLY A 192 -6.41 -2.18 -30.30
N VAL A 193 -6.38 -1.39 -29.26
CA VAL A 193 -7.13 -1.60 -28.02
C VAL A 193 -8.23 -0.55 -27.85
N ASP A 194 -9.31 -0.89 -27.16
CA ASP A 194 -10.23 0.12 -26.64
C ASP A 194 -9.53 0.87 -25.49
N VAL A 195 -9.16 2.11 -25.73
CA VAL A 195 -8.43 2.95 -24.79
C VAL A 195 -9.18 3.12 -23.48
N ILE A 196 -10.49 3.34 -23.54
CA ILE A 196 -11.31 3.58 -22.35
C ILE A 196 -11.46 2.31 -21.53
N ALA A 197 -11.85 1.21 -22.18
CA ALA A 197 -11.99 -0.09 -21.52
C ALA A 197 -10.67 -0.55 -20.93
N SER A 198 -9.57 -0.48 -21.68
CA SER A 198 -8.23 -0.91 -21.23
C SER A 198 -7.72 -0.06 -20.07
N THR A 199 -7.84 1.28 -20.16
CA THR A 199 -7.45 2.17 -19.05
C THR A 199 -8.26 1.89 -17.79
N ARG A 200 -9.56 1.61 -17.92
CA ARG A 200 -10.42 1.25 -16.79
C ARG A 200 -9.99 -0.08 -16.15
N LYS A 201 -9.63 -1.06 -16.95
CA LYS A 201 -9.16 -2.39 -16.48
C LYS A 201 -7.79 -2.34 -15.80
N VAL A 202 -6.97 -1.33 -16.07
CA VAL A 202 -5.69 -1.07 -15.39
C VAL A 202 -5.91 -0.17 -14.17
N GLY A 203 -6.49 1.00 -14.36
CA GLY A 203 -6.56 2.06 -13.35
C GLY A 203 -7.44 1.71 -12.15
N GLN A 204 -8.61 1.13 -12.39
CA GLN A 204 -9.55 0.81 -11.31
C GLN A 204 -9.00 -0.25 -10.35
N PRO A 205 -8.49 -1.43 -10.80
CA PRO A 205 -7.89 -2.40 -9.90
C PRO A 205 -6.62 -1.89 -9.21
N THR A 206 -5.81 -1.09 -9.91
CA THR A 206 -4.62 -0.44 -9.32
C THR A 206 -5.01 0.47 -8.15
N ALA A 207 -6.01 1.33 -8.34
CA ALA A 207 -6.53 2.17 -7.27
C ALA A 207 -7.04 1.32 -6.09
N MET A 208 -7.86 0.31 -6.37
CA MET A 208 -8.39 -0.60 -5.34
C MET A 208 -7.26 -1.30 -4.58
N GLY A 209 -6.21 -1.77 -5.25
CA GLY A 209 -5.07 -2.41 -4.62
C GLY A 209 -4.31 -1.48 -3.67
N LEU A 210 -4.01 -0.26 -4.10
CA LEU A 210 -3.34 0.75 -3.28
C LEU A 210 -4.16 1.15 -2.05
N PHE A 211 -5.47 1.40 -2.24
CA PHE A 211 -6.36 1.75 -1.13
C PHE A 211 -6.59 0.59 -0.17
N SER A 212 -6.65 -0.66 -0.66
CA SER A 212 -6.74 -1.84 0.19
C SER A 212 -5.49 -2.02 1.04
N ALA A 213 -4.29 -1.78 0.50
CA ALA A 213 -3.05 -1.80 1.26
C ALA A 213 -3.02 -0.73 2.36
N TRP A 214 -3.49 0.48 2.04
CA TRP A 214 -3.62 1.56 3.01
C TRP A 214 -4.60 1.22 4.13
N LEU A 215 -5.79 0.72 3.78
CA LEU A 215 -6.83 0.35 4.75
C LEU A 215 -6.35 -0.78 5.68
N LEU A 216 -5.71 -1.81 5.11
CA LEU A 216 -5.15 -2.91 5.90
C LEU A 216 -4.10 -2.42 6.90
N THR A 217 -3.20 -1.53 6.46
CA THR A 217 -2.18 -0.95 7.33
C THR A 217 -2.81 -0.10 8.44
N LEU A 218 -3.85 0.69 8.12
CA LEU A 218 -4.59 1.48 9.11
C LEU A 218 -5.24 0.58 10.17
N VAL A 219 -5.89 -0.49 9.75
CA VAL A 219 -6.52 -1.47 10.68
C VAL A 219 -5.45 -2.14 11.55
N ALA A 220 -4.34 -2.59 10.96
CA ALA A 220 -3.26 -3.24 11.71
C ALA A 220 -2.65 -2.31 12.77
N VAL A 221 -2.39 -1.04 12.42
CA VAL A 221 -1.88 -0.03 13.35
C VAL A 221 -2.91 0.26 14.44
N SER A 222 -4.18 0.39 14.10
CA SER A 222 -5.26 0.62 15.08
C SER A 222 -5.37 -0.52 16.10
N ILE A 223 -5.30 -1.77 15.63
CA ILE A 223 -5.30 -2.96 16.51
C ILE A 223 -4.07 -2.95 17.41
N PHE A 224 -2.88 -2.66 16.88
CA PHE A 224 -1.66 -2.57 17.66
C PHE A 224 -1.77 -1.53 18.78
N PHE A 225 -2.32 -0.35 18.51
CA PHE A 225 -2.55 0.67 19.53
C PHE A 225 -3.57 0.24 20.57
N ALA A 226 -4.67 -0.38 20.15
CA ALA A 226 -5.70 -0.88 21.07
C ALA A 226 -5.13 -1.92 22.05
N ILE A 227 -4.33 -2.87 21.55
CA ILE A 227 -3.68 -3.89 22.37
C ILE A 227 -2.69 -3.22 23.34
N ARG A 228 -1.85 -2.31 22.86
CA ARG A 228 -0.87 -1.60 23.70
C ARG A 228 -1.55 -0.75 24.79
N TRP A 229 -2.66 -0.08 24.46
CA TRP A 229 -3.44 0.71 25.43
C TRP A 229 -4.08 -0.20 26.48
N MET A 230 -4.65 -1.34 26.04
CA MET A 230 -5.26 -2.32 26.93
C MET A 230 -4.23 -2.92 27.90
N MET A 231 -3.05 -3.31 27.42
CA MET A 231 -1.95 -3.81 28.26
C MET A 231 -1.47 -2.77 29.29
N LYS A 232 -1.37 -1.50 28.88
CA LYS A 232 -1.02 -0.40 29.78
C LYS A 232 -2.05 -0.25 30.90
N ARG A 233 -3.34 -0.31 30.56
CA ARG A 233 -4.45 -0.17 31.52
C ARG A 233 -4.51 -1.34 32.51
N ILE A 234 -4.23 -2.55 32.05
CA ILE A 234 -4.13 -3.76 32.93
C ILE A 234 -2.96 -3.61 33.90
N ARG A 235 -1.81 -3.15 33.41
CA ARG A 235 -0.61 -2.95 34.23
C ARG A 235 -0.79 -1.85 35.28
N GLU A 236 -1.55 -0.79 34.97
CA GLU A 236 -1.88 0.28 35.92
C GLU A 236 -2.90 -0.19 36.97
N ARG A 237 -3.84 -1.07 36.64
CA ARG A 237 -4.75 -1.70 37.61
C ARG A 237 -4.00 -2.63 38.55
N GLY A 238 -3.12 -3.50 38.06
CA GLY A 238 -2.32 -4.39 38.90
C GLY A 238 -1.36 -3.65 39.83
N LYS A 239 -0.89 -2.43 39.48
CA LYS A 239 -0.12 -1.59 40.39
C LYS A 239 -0.95 -0.92 41.48
N ARG A 240 -2.26 -0.72 41.30
CA ARG A 240 -3.16 -0.19 42.33
C ARG A 240 -3.56 -1.28 43.34
N GLU A 241 -3.67 -2.52 42.90
CA GLU A 241 -3.97 -3.66 43.79
C GLU A 241 -2.75 -4.12 44.62
N THR A 242 -1.53 -3.88 44.14
CA THR A 242 -0.28 -4.18 44.83
C THR A 242 0.35 -2.99 45.58
N ALA A 243 -0.35 -1.87 45.74
CA ALA A 243 0.07 -0.84 46.68
C ALA A 243 -0.17 -1.38 48.08
N PRO A 244 0.89 -1.72 48.85
CA PRO A 244 0.70 -2.44 50.10
C PRO A 244 0.06 -1.54 51.15
N GLU A 245 -0.82 -2.16 51.90
CA GLU A 245 -1.40 -1.74 53.20
C GLU A 245 -0.36 -1.24 54.23
N SER A 246 0.92 -1.24 53.83
CA SER A 246 2.07 -0.78 54.62
C SER A 246 2.10 0.72 54.91
N THR A 247 1.33 1.54 54.18
CA THR A 247 1.30 3.01 54.44
C THR A 247 0.27 3.37 55.49
N GLU A 248 -0.73 2.54 55.73
CA GLU A 248 -1.72 2.74 56.80
C GLU A 248 -1.18 2.28 58.15
N ASN A 249 -0.52 1.13 58.19
CA ASN A 249 0.18 0.65 59.41
C ASN A 249 1.31 1.63 59.86
N SER A 250 2.08 2.19 58.93
CA SER A 250 3.12 3.18 59.31
C SER A 250 2.54 4.50 59.79
N ARG A 251 1.35 4.88 59.35
CA ARG A 251 0.64 6.08 59.87
C ARG A 251 -0.01 5.83 61.23
N GLU A 252 -0.52 4.62 61.49
CA GLU A 252 -1.04 4.28 62.81
C GLU A 252 0.09 4.12 63.83
N GLU A 253 1.23 3.54 63.48
CA GLU A 253 2.40 3.44 64.34
C GLU A 253 2.99 4.80 64.66
N THR A 254 3.07 5.73 63.70
CA THR A 254 3.51 7.11 63.90
C THR A 254 2.52 7.92 64.76
N ARG A 255 1.21 7.66 64.67
CA ARG A 255 0.18 8.23 65.54
C ARG A 255 0.24 7.68 66.95
N ALA A 256 0.44 6.40 67.13
CA ALA A 256 0.60 5.75 68.41
C ALA A 256 1.86 6.29 69.16
N LEU A 257 2.98 6.42 68.45
CA LEU A 257 4.21 6.99 69.00
C LEU A 257 4.06 8.48 69.39
N ARG A 258 3.31 9.28 68.65
CA ARG A 258 3.01 10.68 69.00
C ARG A 258 2.09 10.80 70.21
N THR A 259 1.14 9.88 70.38
CA THR A 259 0.23 9.87 71.51
C THR A 259 0.95 9.50 72.79
N VAL A 260 1.90 8.54 72.71
CA VAL A 260 2.74 8.14 73.88
C VAL A 260 3.72 9.27 74.27
N ALA A 261 4.31 9.96 73.27
CA ALA A 261 5.21 11.11 73.54
C ALA A 261 4.47 12.32 74.16
N SER A 262 3.20 12.56 73.80
CA SER A 262 2.37 13.63 74.32
C SER A 262 1.91 13.32 75.77
N ASN A 263 1.75 12.06 76.12
CA ASN A 263 1.33 11.67 77.49
C ASN A 263 2.49 11.67 78.49
N ASN A 264 3.73 11.48 78.00
CA ASN A 264 4.93 11.60 78.90
C ASN A 264 5.28 13.09 79.23
N ASN A 265 5.05 14.00 78.32
CA ASN A 265 5.29 15.43 78.60
C ASN A 265 4.27 16.06 79.56
N ASN A 266 3.09 15.48 79.71
CA ASN A 266 2.07 15.94 80.65
C ASN A 266 2.29 15.37 82.11
N LYS A 267 3.28 14.53 82.32
CA LYS A 267 3.58 13.96 83.64
C LYS A 267 4.75 14.62 84.36
N GLU A 268 5.50 15.49 83.72
CA GLU A 268 6.65 16.22 84.28
C GLU A 268 6.32 17.64 84.70
N ASP A 269 5.09 18.15 84.47
CA ASP A 269 4.70 19.52 84.78
C ASP A 269 3.77 19.62 85.97
N HIS A 270 3.91 18.71 86.98
CA HIS A 270 3.21 18.82 88.27
C HIS A 270 4.17 18.52 89.42
N GLY A 271 5.04 19.43 89.72
CA GLY A 271 5.90 19.41 90.90
C GLY A 271 6.86 20.56 90.92
N ASP A 272 6.49 21.62 91.45
CA ASP A 272 7.14 22.56 92.36
C ASP A 272 6.66 23.99 92.09
N ASN A 273 5.69 24.38 92.91
CA ASN A 273 5.47 25.78 93.31
C ASN A 273 6.06 25.92 94.71
N ASN A 274 7.09 26.67 94.82
CA ASN A 274 7.09 27.70 95.91
C ASN A 274 8.31 28.65 95.84
N GLU A 275 8.02 29.89 96.25
CA GLU A 275 8.89 30.90 96.81
C GLU A 275 9.64 31.87 95.88
N SER A 276 9.12 33.03 95.90
CA SER A 276 9.45 34.30 96.51
C SER A 276 10.18 35.26 95.57
N ASN A 277 9.49 36.32 95.31
CA ASN A 277 9.76 37.68 95.75
C ASN A 277 10.97 38.41 95.16
N ASP A 278 10.63 39.52 94.60
CA ASP A 278 11.16 40.84 94.79
C ASP A 278 12.07 41.50 93.74
N THR A 279 11.59 42.67 93.44
CA THR A 279 12.27 43.95 93.14
C THR A 279 12.84 44.27 91.74
N THR A 280 12.18 45.32 91.28
CA THR A 280 12.74 46.53 90.64
C THR A 280 13.51 46.40 89.33
N GLY A 281 13.00 47.08 88.35
CA GLY A 281 13.33 48.38 87.98
C GLY A 281 13.66 48.59 86.50
N SER A 282 12.99 49.56 85.95
CA SER A 282 13.52 50.55 84.97
C SER A 282 14.16 50.04 83.66
N GLY A 283 13.67 50.33 82.53
CA GLY A 283 13.54 51.59 81.91
C GLY A 283 14.12 51.60 80.53
N ILE A 284 13.41 52.27 79.65
CA ILE A 284 13.93 53.01 78.47
C ILE A 284 14.14 52.32 77.15
N SER A 285 13.15 52.47 76.25
CA SER A 285 13.06 53.24 75.01
C SER A 285 14.13 53.00 73.90
N LEU A 286 13.64 52.61 72.82
CA LEU A 286 13.72 53.10 71.44
C LEU A 286 14.99 53.86 70.97
N PRO A 287 15.27 53.90 69.69
CA PRO A 287 14.40 53.98 68.54
C PRO A 287 14.48 52.83 67.56
#